data_14f117cdd0ea1634df9f47592c18c63d
#
_entry.id   14f117cdd0ea1634df9f47592c18c63d
#
_cell.length_a   1.000
_cell.length_b   1.000
_cell.length_c   1.000
_cell.angle_alpha   90.00
_cell.angle_beta   90.00
_cell.angle_gamma   90.00
#
_symmetry.space_group_name_H-M   'P 1'
#
loop_
_entity.id
_entity.type
_entity.pdbx_description
1 polymer ?
#
loop_
_entity_poly.entity_id
_entity_poly.type
_entity_poly.pdbx_seq_one_letter_code
_entity_poly.pdbx_strand_id
1 'polypeptide(L)'
;MDKKKIARKIAEESIVLLKNADHILPLKEKKEITFFGRTQIGTLYSGNGSGGANIAGCGTILEECEKRGIKPESLLKEFYEYKASAEQVTEEDEFDWTKVSEMVNSGIMYEIFGKYKAPLDEYDVPETLIFQAAEKTDTAIFVIGRNSGGEECDRHLPEDYYLTRSEESLLKDICTHFANVVIVLNVNGLIDLSW
;
A
#
# COMPACT_ATOMS: atom_id res chain seq x y z
N MET A 1 -22.94 -22.93 -2.70
CA MET A 1 -22.73 -21.46 -2.69
C MET A 1 -21.25 -21.19 -2.98
N ASP A 2 -20.92 -20.40 -3.98
CA ASP A 2 -19.52 -20.12 -4.36
C ASP A 2 -18.92 -19.07 -3.43
N LYS A 3 -18.08 -19.53 -2.48
CA LYS A 3 -17.45 -18.67 -1.45
C LYS A 3 -16.59 -17.55 -2.07
N LYS A 4 -15.90 -17.83 -3.18
CA LYS A 4 -15.07 -16.83 -3.86
C LYS A 4 -15.88 -15.69 -4.45
N LYS A 5 -17.04 -16.00 -5.04
CA LYS A 5 -17.95 -14.96 -5.57
C LYS A 5 -18.52 -14.09 -4.45
N ILE A 6 -18.83 -14.68 -3.29
CA ILE A 6 -19.34 -13.92 -2.15
C ILE A 6 -18.27 -13.02 -1.58
N ALA A 7 -17.05 -13.55 -1.33
CA ALA A 7 -15.92 -12.75 -0.84
C ALA A 7 -15.62 -11.58 -1.77
N ARG A 8 -15.60 -11.84 -3.07
CA ARG A 8 -15.39 -10.78 -4.07
C ARG A 8 -16.47 -9.70 -4.02
N LYS A 9 -17.75 -10.11 -3.94
CA LYS A 9 -18.85 -9.16 -3.85
C LYS A 9 -18.78 -8.31 -2.59
N ILE A 10 -18.42 -8.90 -1.44
CA ILE A 10 -18.22 -8.17 -0.19
C ILE A 10 -17.09 -7.15 -0.35
N ALA A 11 -15.97 -7.55 -0.93
CA ALA A 11 -14.85 -6.63 -1.17
C ALA A 11 -15.25 -5.47 -2.11
N GLU A 12 -15.94 -5.76 -3.21
CA GLU A 12 -16.42 -4.74 -4.15
C GLU A 12 -17.37 -3.74 -3.48
N GLU A 13 -18.29 -4.22 -2.61
CA GLU A 13 -19.22 -3.37 -1.86
C GLU A 13 -18.57 -2.62 -0.69
N SER A 14 -17.38 -3.02 -0.27
CA SER A 14 -16.62 -2.35 0.81
C SER A 14 -15.76 -1.18 0.32
N ILE A 15 -15.57 -1.04 -0.99
CA ILE A 15 -14.82 0.07 -1.57
C ILE A 15 -15.69 1.31 -1.60
N VAL A 16 -15.20 2.40 -0.98
CA VAL A 16 -15.93 3.67 -0.90
C VAL A 16 -15.27 4.73 -1.79
N LEU A 17 -16.06 5.33 -2.67
CA LEU A 17 -15.63 6.49 -3.46
C LEU A 17 -15.85 7.76 -2.62
N LEU A 18 -14.77 8.32 -2.07
CA LEU A 18 -14.83 9.48 -1.19
C LEU A 18 -14.96 10.80 -1.97
N LYS A 19 -14.28 10.92 -3.10
CA LYS A 19 -14.28 12.14 -3.93
C LYS A 19 -14.06 11.79 -5.40
N ASN A 20 -14.81 12.40 -6.29
CA ASN A 20 -14.63 12.32 -7.74
C ASN A 20 -15.21 13.60 -8.41
N ALA A 21 -14.70 14.76 -7.98
CA ALA A 21 -15.25 16.06 -8.38
C ALA A 21 -15.11 16.32 -9.88
N ASP A 22 -13.97 15.92 -10.45
CA ASP A 22 -13.64 16.18 -11.87
C ASP A 22 -14.00 15.01 -12.79
N HIS A 23 -14.74 14.01 -12.28
CA HIS A 23 -15.18 12.83 -13.02
C HIS A 23 -14.04 12.06 -13.71
N ILE A 24 -12.86 12.00 -13.07
CA ILE A 24 -11.71 11.24 -13.56
C ILE A 24 -12.03 9.73 -13.55
N LEU A 25 -12.76 9.29 -12.55
CA LEU A 25 -13.23 7.90 -12.42
C LEU A 25 -14.66 7.75 -12.99
N PRO A 26 -14.99 6.61 -13.64
CA PRO A 26 -14.08 5.53 -13.99
C PRO A 26 -13.09 5.92 -15.09
N LEU A 27 -11.89 5.36 -15.08
CA LEU A 27 -10.91 5.54 -16.15
C LEU A 27 -11.51 5.02 -17.47
N LYS A 28 -11.75 5.91 -18.41
CA LYS A 28 -12.55 5.61 -19.63
C LYS A 28 -11.81 4.77 -20.67
N GLU A 29 -10.49 4.76 -20.62
CA GLU A 29 -9.64 4.05 -21.56
C GLU A 29 -8.54 3.29 -20.82
N LYS A 30 -8.04 2.20 -21.44
CA LYS A 30 -6.86 1.46 -20.98
C LYS A 30 -5.61 2.29 -21.27
N LYS A 31 -5.32 3.28 -20.46
CA LYS A 31 -4.16 4.13 -20.58
C LYS A 31 -2.95 3.55 -19.86
N GLU A 32 -1.79 4.02 -20.25
CA GLU A 32 -0.61 3.95 -19.42
C GLU A 32 -0.80 4.89 -18.24
N ILE A 33 -0.52 4.41 -17.01
CA ILE A 33 -0.76 5.14 -15.76
C ILE A 33 0.48 5.01 -14.89
N THR A 34 0.89 6.10 -14.27
CA THR A 34 1.98 6.06 -13.29
C THR A 34 1.45 5.69 -11.92
N PHE A 35 2.05 4.69 -11.30
CA PHE A 35 1.72 4.25 -9.95
C PHE A 35 2.80 4.68 -8.97
N PHE A 36 2.35 5.22 -7.84
CA PHE A 36 3.17 5.61 -6.69
C PHE A 36 2.68 4.93 -5.43
N GLY A 37 3.53 4.90 -4.43
CA GLY A 37 3.23 4.31 -3.13
C GLY A 37 3.69 2.86 -3.02
N ARG A 38 4.52 2.56 -2.02
CA ARG A 38 5.02 1.20 -1.79
C ARG A 38 3.90 0.18 -1.61
N THR A 39 2.72 0.60 -1.16
CA THR A 39 1.55 -0.26 -0.92
C THR A 39 0.91 -0.76 -2.22
N GLN A 40 1.23 -0.19 -3.38
CA GLN A 40 0.80 -0.71 -4.68
C GLN A 40 1.33 -2.14 -4.93
N ILE A 41 2.56 -2.43 -4.47
CA ILE A 41 3.25 -3.72 -4.57
C ILE A 41 3.31 -4.46 -3.24
N GLY A 42 3.23 -3.74 -2.11
CA GLY A 42 3.13 -4.28 -0.75
C GLY A 42 1.71 -4.14 -0.20
N THR A 43 0.70 -4.59 -0.94
CA THR A 43 -0.72 -4.41 -0.60
C THR A 43 -1.06 -5.03 0.75
N LEU A 44 -1.76 -4.27 1.59
CA LEU A 44 -2.18 -4.69 2.91
C LEU A 44 -3.52 -5.42 2.82
N TYR A 45 -3.53 -6.72 3.14
CA TYR A 45 -4.72 -7.59 3.07
C TYR A 45 -5.30 -7.90 4.43
N SER A 46 -4.52 -7.74 5.48
CA SER A 46 -4.89 -8.10 6.85
C SER A 46 -4.18 -7.22 7.85
N GLY A 47 -4.58 -7.31 9.12
CA GLY A 47 -3.88 -6.67 10.22
C GLY A 47 -2.58 -7.38 10.60
N ASN A 48 -1.81 -6.78 11.50
CA ASN A 48 -0.66 -7.38 12.16
C ASN A 48 -1.12 -8.27 13.34
N GLY A 49 -0.20 -9.06 13.89
CA GLY A 49 -0.45 -9.90 15.05
C GLY A 49 -1.46 -11.02 14.76
N SER A 50 -2.38 -11.26 15.66
CA SER A 50 -3.42 -12.29 15.52
C SER A 50 -4.40 -12.03 14.37
N GLY A 51 -4.48 -10.79 13.89
CA GLY A 51 -5.24 -10.39 12.71
C GLY A 51 -4.54 -10.76 11.39
N GLY A 52 -3.33 -11.28 11.43
CA GLY A 52 -2.58 -11.71 10.25
C GLY A 52 -3.27 -12.87 9.53
N ALA A 53 -3.45 -12.76 8.22
CA ALA A 53 -4.05 -13.79 7.39
C ALA A 53 -3.03 -14.38 6.40
N ASN A 54 -3.26 -15.64 6.01
CA ASN A 54 -2.50 -16.22 4.92
C ASN A 54 -2.95 -15.61 3.59
N ILE A 55 -2.06 -14.79 3.02
CA ILE A 55 -2.27 -14.05 1.78
C ILE A 55 -1.71 -14.76 0.54
N ALA A 56 -1.24 -16.00 0.68
CA ALA A 56 -0.67 -16.75 -0.42
C ALA A 56 -1.65 -16.81 -1.62
N GLY A 57 -1.20 -16.34 -2.78
CA GLY A 57 -1.99 -16.27 -4.00
C GLY A 57 -2.90 -15.04 -4.12
N CYS A 58 -2.84 -14.09 -3.21
CA CYS A 58 -3.42 -12.76 -3.42
C CYS A 58 -2.51 -11.94 -4.35
N GLY A 59 -3.08 -11.28 -5.33
CA GLY A 59 -2.34 -10.36 -6.20
C GLY A 59 -2.29 -8.96 -5.61
N THR A 60 -1.23 -8.20 -5.83
CA THR A 60 -1.11 -6.82 -5.39
C THR A 60 -2.06 -5.88 -6.14
N ILE A 61 -2.25 -4.67 -5.66
CA ILE A 61 -3.06 -3.65 -6.35
C ILE A 61 -2.53 -3.44 -7.77
N LEU A 62 -1.22 -3.30 -7.92
CA LEU A 62 -0.58 -3.12 -9.22
C LEU A 62 -0.85 -4.30 -10.16
N GLU A 63 -0.58 -5.54 -9.72
CA GLU A 63 -0.83 -6.76 -10.51
C GLU A 63 -2.29 -6.90 -10.92
N GLU A 64 -3.23 -6.57 -10.04
CA GLU A 64 -4.66 -6.65 -10.34
C GLU A 64 -5.10 -5.58 -11.34
N CYS A 65 -4.46 -4.42 -11.34
CA CYS A 65 -4.65 -3.40 -12.37
C CYS A 65 -4.11 -3.87 -13.73
N GLU A 66 -2.91 -4.47 -13.76
CA GLU A 66 -2.32 -5.05 -14.98
C GLU A 66 -3.20 -6.16 -15.58
N LYS A 67 -3.69 -7.09 -14.74
CA LYS A 67 -4.61 -8.17 -15.17
C LYS A 67 -5.90 -7.63 -15.80
N ARG A 68 -6.31 -6.41 -15.44
CA ARG A 68 -7.46 -5.71 -16.02
C ARG A 68 -7.12 -4.85 -17.23
N GLY A 69 -5.84 -4.85 -17.61
CA GLY A 69 -5.33 -4.20 -18.82
C GLY A 69 -4.98 -2.72 -18.63
N ILE A 70 -4.80 -2.26 -17.40
CA ILE A 70 -4.10 -1.00 -17.12
C ILE A 70 -2.61 -1.27 -17.29
N LYS A 71 -1.92 -0.42 -18.05
CA LYS A 71 -0.49 -0.53 -18.28
C LYS A 71 0.25 0.42 -17.33
N PRO A 72 1.03 -0.09 -16.35
CA PRO A 72 1.85 0.77 -15.52
C PRO A 72 2.96 1.45 -16.32
N GLU A 73 3.29 2.69 -15.98
CA GLU A 73 4.48 3.35 -16.50
C GLU A 73 5.73 2.61 -16.01
N SER A 74 6.64 2.33 -16.93
CA SER A 74 7.72 1.35 -16.69
C SER A 74 8.79 1.83 -15.72
N LEU A 75 9.18 3.12 -15.76
CA LEU A 75 10.26 3.62 -14.93
C LEU A 75 9.92 3.56 -13.44
N LEU A 76 8.72 4.01 -13.08
CA LEU A 76 8.25 3.96 -11.69
C LEU A 76 7.99 2.53 -11.25
N LYS A 77 7.42 1.68 -12.12
CA LYS A 77 7.25 0.26 -11.81
C LYS A 77 8.59 -0.39 -11.46
N GLU A 78 9.60 -0.25 -12.31
CA GLU A 78 10.93 -0.81 -12.09
C GLU A 78 11.59 -0.26 -10.83
N PHE A 79 11.43 1.03 -10.56
CA PHE A 79 11.93 1.66 -9.33
C PHE A 79 11.35 1.01 -8.08
N TYR A 80 10.03 0.87 -8.00
CA TYR A 80 9.36 0.28 -6.83
C TYR A 80 9.68 -1.20 -6.68
N GLU A 81 9.69 -1.97 -7.76
CA GLU A 81 10.08 -3.39 -7.75
C GLU A 81 11.52 -3.59 -7.27
N TYR A 82 12.44 -2.74 -7.74
CA TYR A 82 13.85 -2.78 -7.29
C TYR A 82 13.97 -2.47 -5.79
N LYS A 83 13.31 -1.42 -5.31
CA LYS A 83 13.32 -1.04 -3.89
C LYS A 83 12.76 -2.16 -3.00
N ALA A 84 11.61 -2.71 -3.36
CA ALA A 84 11.00 -3.81 -2.61
C ALA A 84 11.87 -5.07 -2.59
N SER A 85 12.51 -5.44 -3.72
CA SER A 85 13.40 -6.59 -3.76
C SER A 85 14.65 -6.40 -2.90
N ALA A 86 15.18 -5.19 -2.83
CA ALA A 86 16.34 -4.87 -1.99
C ALA A 86 16.00 -4.97 -0.48
N GLU A 87 14.78 -4.63 -0.08
CA GLU A 87 14.32 -4.78 1.31
C GLU A 87 14.13 -6.25 1.70
N GLN A 88 13.53 -7.08 0.83
CA GLN A 88 13.30 -8.50 1.12
C GLN A 88 14.58 -9.27 1.44
N VAL A 89 15.71 -8.89 0.85
CA VAL A 89 17.02 -9.51 1.12
C VAL A 89 17.50 -9.26 2.55
N THR A 90 17.00 -8.21 3.21
CA THR A 90 17.42 -7.84 4.59
C THR A 90 16.49 -8.38 5.68
N GLU A 91 15.30 -8.90 5.34
CA GLU A 91 14.29 -9.39 6.29
C GLU A 91 14.26 -10.90 6.48
N GLU A 92 15.23 -11.66 5.97
CA GLU A 92 15.32 -13.12 6.18
C GLU A 92 15.81 -13.50 7.61
N ASP A 93 15.05 -13.09 8.63
CA ASP A 93 15.00 -13.81 9.88
C ASP A 93 13.82 -14.79 9.80
N GLU A 94 14.07 -16.01 9.33
CA GLU A 94 13.08 -17.07 9.30
C GLU A 94 12.56 -17.31 10.72
N PHE A 95 11.26 -17.02 10.92
CA PHE A 95 10.57 -17.31 12.18
C PHE A 95 10.59 -18.82 12.43
N ASP A 96 11.36 -19.25 13.42
CA ASP A 96 11.49 -20.67 13.79
C ASP A 96 10.31 -21.15 14.63
N TRP A 97 9.30 -21.69 13.96
CA TRP A 97 8.11 -22.25 14.59
C TRP A 97 8.40 -23.38 15.59
N THR A 98 9.56 -24.03 15.57
CA THR A 98 9.91 -25.08 16.53
C THR A 98 10.22 -24.52 17.92
N LYS A 99 10.58 -23.25 18.01
CA LYS A 99 10.92 -22.53 19.24
C LYS A 99 9.78 -21.71 19.84
N VAL A 100 8.55 -21.85 19.33
CA VAL A 100 7.40 -21.05 19.77
C VAL A 100 7.22 -21.06 21.30
N SER A 101 7.37 -22.22 21.96
CA SER A 101 7.21 -22.32 23.42
C SER A 101 8.26 -21.49 24.18
N GLU A 102 9.50 -21.49 23.72
CA GLU A 102 10.58 -20.66 24.29
C GLU A 102 10.35 -19.18 24.05
N MET A 103 9.88 -18.84 22.85
CA MET A 103 9.56 -17.46 22.45
C MET A 103 8.40 -16.89 23.27
N VAL A 104 7.35 -17.68 23.54
CA VAL A 104 6.24 -17.28 24.42
C VAL A 104 6.73 -17.01 25.84
N ASN A 105 7.53 -17.93 26.40
CA ASN A 105 8.04 -17.81 27.76
C ASN A 105 9.04 -16.66 27.95
N SER A 106 9.76 -16.28 26.91
CA SER A 106 10.72 -15.16 26.93
C SER A 106 10.09 -13.79 26.65
N GLY A 107 8.81 -13.74 26.26
CA GLY A 107 8.14 -12.51 25.86
C GLY A 107 8.42 -12.06 24.42
N ILE A 108 9.28 -12.77 23.68
CA ILE A 108 9.62 -12.42 22.28
C ILE A 108 8.37 -12.43 21.37
N MET A 109 7.40 -13.30 21.66
CA MET A 109 6.14 -13.32 20.90
C MET A 109 5.41 -11.98 20.98
N TYR A 110 5.44 -11.30 22.13
CA TYR A 110 4.86 -9.97 22.27
C TYR A 110 5.63 -8.94 21.42
N GLU A 111 6.94 -8.98 21.43
CA GLU A 111 7.77 -8.07 20.61
C GLU A 111 7.51 -8.24 19.11
N ILE A 112 7.24 -9.48 18.67
CA ILE A 112 6.99 -9.79 17.26
C ILE A 112 5.56 -9.43 16.84
N PHE A 113 4.56 -9.81 17.63
CA PHE A 113 3.14 -9.76 17.23
C PHE A 113 2.31 -8.75 18.03
N GLY A 114 2.67 -8.47 19.28
CA GLY A 114 1.89 -7.63 20.18
C GLY A 114 2.22 -6.16 20.08
N LYS A 115 3.49 -5.85 19.91
CA LYS A 115 4.00 -4.49 19.92
C LYS A 115 3.56 -3.70 18.68
N TYR A 116 3.27 -2.41 18.88
CA TYR A 116 3.00 -1.49 17.78
C TYR A 116 4.14 -1.47 16.75
N LYS A 117 3.77 -1.54 15.50
CA LYS A 117 4.68 -1.39 14.37
C LYS A 117 4.23 -0.22 13.50
N ALA A 118 5.07 0.78 13.41
CA ALA A 118 4.83 1.91 12.50
C ALA A 118 4.71 1.41 11.05
N PRO A 119 3.91 2.08 10.21
CA PRO A 119 3.96 1.84 8.78
C PRO A 119 5.36 2.12 8.26
N LEU A 120 5.76 1.36 7.25
CA LEU A 120 7.05 1.60 6.59
C LEU A 120 6.98 2.93 5.84
N ASP A 121 8.02 3.75 5.99
CA ASP A 121 8.13 5.02 5.26
C ASP A 121 8.06 4.81 3.75
N GLU A 122 7.52 5.81 3.06
CA GLU A 122 7.50 5.81 1.60
C GLU A 122 8.92 5.97 1.04
N TYR A 123 9.16 5.39 -0.13
CA TYR A 123 10.45 5.53 -0.79
C TYR A 123 10.69 6.95 -1.26
N ASP A 124 11.92 7.41 -1.10
CA ASP A 124 12.38 8.67 -1.69
C ASP A 124 12.49 8.51 -3.22
N VAL A 125 11.47 8.97 -3.91
CA VAL A 125 11.37 8.91 -5.37
C VAL A 125 12.06 10.14 -5.96
N PRO A 126 13.11 9.98 -6.78
CA PRO A 126 13.78 11.12 -7.38
C PRO A 126 12.83 11.98 -8.23
N GLU A 127 12.84 13.30 -8.03
CA GLU A 127 11.98 14.23 -8.79
C GLU A 127 12.18 14.10 -10.31
N THR A 128 13.41 13.83 -10.73
CA THR A 128 13.73 13.58 -12.15
C THR A 128 12.97 12.38 -12.71
N LEU A 129 12.74 11.34 -11.91
CA LEU A 129 11.99 10.17 -12.31
C LEU A 129 10.49 10.47 -12.39
N ILE A 130 9.98 11.26 -11.45
CA ILE A 130 8.58 11.74 -11.45
C ILE A 130 8.32 12.56 -12.72
N PHE A 131 9.22 13.50 -13.02
CA PHE A 131 9.13 14.32 -14.23
C PHE A 131 9.13 13.46 -15.51
N GLN A 132 10.07 12.51 -15.64
CA GLN A 132 10.15 11.63 -16.81
C GLN A 132 8.88 10.75 -16.98
N ALA A 133 8.28 10.31 -15.89
CA ALA A 133 7.03 9.56 -15.94
C ALA A 133 5.85 10.46 -16.36
N ALA A 134 5.80 11.70 -15.88
CA ALA A 134 4.78 12.68 -16.24
C ALA A 134 4.82 13.10 -17.72
N GLU A 135 6.00 13.00 -18.37
CA GLU A 135 6.09 13.20 -19.83
C GLU A 135 5.40 12.08 -20.64
N LYS A 136 5.20 10.90 -20.05
CA LYS A 136 4.58 9.76 -20.71
C LYS A 136 3.10 9.60 -20.38
N THR A 137 2.70 9.96 -19.17
CA THR A 137 1.33 9.78 -18.68
C THR A 137 0.82 11.05 -18.01
N ASP A 138 -0.47 11.36 -18.20
CA ASP A 138 -1.14 12.50 -17.55
C ASP A 138 -1.81 12.14 -16.21
N THR A 139 -1.81 10.86 -15.86
CA THR A 139 -2.55 10.31 -14.72
C THR A 139 -1.64 9.54 -13.78
N ALA A 140 -1.68 9.90 -12.52
CA ALA A 140 -1.00 9.21 -11.43
C ALA A 140 -2.01 8.54 -10.48
N ILE A 141 -1.67 7.35 -9.99
CA ILE A 141 -2.35 6.69 -8.88
C ILE A 141 -1.36 6.59 -7.72
N PHE A 142 -1.70 7.17 -6.58
CA PHE A 142 -0.89 7.06 -5.37
C PHE A 142 -1.61 6.19 -4.34
N VAL A 143 -0.99 5.07 -3.95
CA VAL A 143 -1.55 4.10 -3.00
C VAL A 143 -0.93 4.30 -1.63
N ILE A 144 -1.73 4.74 -0.69
CA ILE A 144 -1.34 5.00 0.71
C ILE A 144 -1.83 3.84 1.58
N GLY A 145 -0.94 3.25 2.35
CA GLY A 145 -1.25 2.11 3.21
C GLY A 145 -1.14 2.42 4.70
N ARG A 146 -2.09 1.87 5.50
CA ARG A 146 -2.02 1.85 6.96
C ARG A 146 -2.48 0.51 7.47
N ASN A 147 -1.67 -0.09 8.34
CA ASN A 147 -2.00 -1.35 8.97
C ASN A 147 -2.57 -1.14 10.39
N SER A 148 -2.97 -2.20 11.07
CA SER A 148 -3.56 -2.14 12.41
C SER A 148 -2.56 -1.83 13.54
N GLY A 149 -1.27 -1.89 13.29
CA GLY A 149 -0.24 -1.54 14.28
C GLY A 149 0.13 -2.64 15.27
N GLY A 150 -0.50 -3.82 15.26
CA GLY A 150 -0.24 -4.95 16.15
C GLY A 150 -1.33 -5.20 17.18
N GLU A 151 -1.04 -6.01 18.21
CA GLU A 151 -2.00 -6.39 19.28
C GLU A 151 -2.26 -5.26 20.29
N GLU A 152 -1.36 -4.30 20.42
CA GLU A 152 -1.51 -3.19 21.37
C GLU A 152 -2.72 -2.32 21.09
N CYS A 153 -3.29 -2.38 19.89
CA CYS A 153 -4.45 -1.61 19.45
C CYS A 153 -4.28 -0.08 19.46
N ASP A 154 -3.21 0.42 20.05
CA ASP A 154 -2.94 1.86 20.09
C ASP A 154 -2.34 2.33 18.75
N ARG A 155 -2.95 3.36 18.19
CA ARG A 155 -2.52 3.98 16.95
C ARG A 155 -1.75 5.26 17.26
N HIS A 156 -0.61 5.40 16.59
CA HIS A 156 0.24 6.59 16.76
C HIS A 156 -0.17 7.65 15.74
N LEU A 157 -0.69 8.79 16.20
CA LEU A 157 -1.18 9.84 15.31
C LEU A 157 -0.19 10.28 14.24
N PRO A 158 1.11 10.50 14.54
CA PRO A 158 2.05 10.95 13.52
C PRO A 158 2.24 9.96 12.36
N GLU A 159 2.17 8.64 12.65
CA GLU A 159 2.48 7.60 11.66
C GLU A 159 1.23 6.97 11.05
N ASP A 160 0.15 6.84 11.84
CA ASP A 160 -1.04 6.11 11.41
C ASP A 160 -2.16 7.01 10.91
N TYR A 161 -2.34 8.17 11.54
CA TYR A 161 -3.47 9.05 11.25
C TYR A 161 -3.12 10.13 10.23
N TYR A 162 -1.96 10.76 10.38
CA TYR A 162 -1.48 11.76 9.42
C TYR A 162 -0.63 11.12 8.31
N LEU A 163 -0.42 11.84 7.21
CA LEU A 163 0.61 11.47 6.25
C LEU A 163 2.00 11.60 6.90
N THR A 164 2.91 10.72 6.52
CA THR A 164 4.32 10.88 6.84
C THR A 164 4.90 12.03 6.01
N ARG A 165 6.06 12.55 6.42
CA ARG A 165 6.74 13.61 5.66
C ARG A 165 7.11 13.18 4.25
N SER A 166 7.49 11.91 4.08
CA SER A 166 7.83 11.34 2.78
C SER A 166 6.59 11.28 1.88
N GLU A 167 5.44 10.87 2.43
CA GLU A 167 4.17 10.83 1.70
C GLU A 167 3.68 12.24 1.32
N GLU A 168 3.76 13.21 2.23
CA GLU A 168 3.39 14.61 1.94
C GLU A 168 4.26 15.21 0.82
N SER A 169 5.58 14.98 0.89
CA SER A 169 6.50 15.46 -0.13
C SER A 169 6.21 14.84 -1.49
N LEU A 170 6.08 13.51 -1.53
CA LEU A 170 5.77 12.78 -2.76
C LEU A 170 4.43 13.21 -3.35
N LEU A 171 3.38 13.36 -2.52
CA LEU A 171 2.07 13.82 -2.98
C LEU A 171 2.14 15.21 -3.61
N LYS A 172 2.88 16.13 -3.02
CA LYS A 172 3.10 17.47 -3.55
C LYS A 172 3.76 17.42 -4.92
N ASP A 173 4.80 16.59 -5.07
CA ASP A 173 5.50 16.45 -6.33
C ASP A 173 4.60 15.81 -7.40
N ILE A 174 3.85 14.78 -7.05
CA ILE A 174 2.84 14.17 -7.94
C ILE A 174 1.83 15.23 -8.40
N CYS A 175 1.25 16.00 -7.49
CA CYS A 175 0.26 17.04 -7.82
C CYS A 175 0.86 18.19 -8.66
N THR A 176 2.18 18.39 -8.62
CA THR A 176 2.87 19.40 -9.42
C THR A 176 3.05 18.94 -10.86
N HIS A 177 3.29 17.65 -11.08
CA HIS A 177 3.68 17.11 -12.39
C HIS A 177 2.55 16.42 -13.17
N PHE A 178 1.53 15.89 -12.47
CA PHE A 178 0.44 15.17 -13.13
C PHE A 178 -0.86 15.97 -13.16
N ALA A 179 -1.53 15.94 -14.31
CA ALA A 179 -2.82 16.62 -14.48
C ALA A 179 -3.96 15.93 -13.72
N ASN A 180 -3.89 14.60 -13.57
CA ASN A 180 -4.90 13.79 -12.91
C ASN A 180 -4.24 12.95 -11.81
N VAL A 181 -4.72 13.10 -10.58
CA VAL A 181 -4.21 12.35 -9.43
C VAL A 181 -5.34 11.59 -8.76
N VAL A 182 -5.19 10.28 -8.63
CA VAL A 182 -6.11 9.40 -7.91
C VAL A 182 -5.41 8.87 -6.68
N ILE A 183 -6.00 9.09 -5.50
CA ILE A 183 -5.49 8.54 -4.25
C ILE A 183 -6.28 7.27 -3.92
N VAL A 184 -5.58 6.18 -3.67
CA VAL A 184 -6.13 4.92 -3.19
C VAL A 184 -5.71 4.72 -1.74
N LEU A 185 -6.67 4.64 -0.83
CA LEU A 185 -6.44 4.40 0.59
C LEU A 185 -6.61 2.90 0.89
N ASN A 186 -5.52 2.21 1.11
CA ASN A 186 -5.48 0.83 1.57
C ASN A 186 -5.25 0.83 3.09
N VAL A 187 -6.28 1.21 3.85
CA VAL A 187 -6.16 1.51 5.28
C VAL A 187 -7.14 0.70 6.13
N ASN A 188 -6.71 0.28 7.31
CA ASN A 188 -7.49 -0.48 8.27
C ASN A 188 -8.11 0.38 9.38
N GLY A 189 -8.18 1.69 9.21
CA GLY A 189 -8.70 2.59 10.22
C GLY A 189 -8.89 4.00 9.69
N LEU A 190 -9.03 4.95 10.62
CA LEU A 190 -9.15 6.36 10.27
C LEU A 190 -7.81 6.93 9.80
N ILE A 191 -7.86 7.79 8.81
CA ILE A 191 -6.73 8.59 8.33
C ILE A 191 -7.21 10.03 8.13
N ASP A 192 -6.34 11.00 8.37
CA ASP A 192 -6.62 12.40 8.06
C ASP A 192 -6.70 12.62 6.55
N LEU A 193 -7.68 13.39 6.10
CA LEU A 193 -7.91 13.74 4.70
C LEU A 193 -7.95 15.26 4.49
N SER A 194 -7.35 16.02 5.40
CA SER A 194 -7.33 17.49 5.31
C SER A 194 -6.34 18.03 4.27
N TRP A 195 -5.42 17.19 3.83
CA TRP A 195 -4.43 17.46 2.78
C TRP A 195 -4.96 17.52 1.34
#